data_f3a7811f2426e8a5b5c4663d0d1df6f4
#
_entry.id   f3a7811f2426e8a5b5c4663d0d1df6f4
#
_cell.length_a   1.000
_cell.length_b   1.000
_cell.length_c   1.000
_cell.angle_alpha   90.00
_cell.angle_beta   90.00
_cell.angle_gamma   90.00
#
_symmetry.space_group_name_H-M   'P 1'
#
loop_
_entity.id
_entity.type
_entity.pdbx_description
1 polymer ?
#
loop_
_entity_poly.entity_id
_entity_poly.type
_entity_poly.pdbx_seq_one_letter_code
_entity_poly.pdbx_strand_id
1 'polypeptide(L)'
;MLADYYHRKKFYDELEANIAALEEKYLITETLVRPAFYEGQIFYDSVSDIDRSMTENVKRYRQGMEQFKEYVEMWIHEIKLPIASLTLMLHNNMDKCDKEFADRMNTQIRRINNYIEQILYYVRSENAEKDYIINDARLSKIISNVALKNKDDLLENDITFEVSNADRIVLTDAKWMEFMLNQIVNNSIKYKDKTKAESYIK
;
A
#
# COMPACT_ATOMS: atom_id res chain seq x y z
N MET A 1 47.92 -27.97 16.63
CA MET A 1 47.38 -27.04 17.64
C MET A 1 47.22 -25.62 17.11
N LEU A 2 48.28 -24.91 16.69
CA LEU A 2 48.14 -23.52 16.14
C LEU A 2 47.35 -23.47 14.83
N ALA A 3 47.59 -24.38 13.87
CA ALA A 3 46.84 -24.39 12.60
C ALA A 3 45.35 -24.68 12.79
N ASP A 4 45.02 -25.54 13.75
CA ASP A 4 43.63 -25.85 14.09
C ASP A 4 42.90 -24.65 14.72
N TYR A 5 43.59 -23.93 15.60
CA TYR A 5 43.08 -22.68 16.15
C TYR A 5 42.80 -21.62 15.05
N TYR A 6 43.72 -21.48 14.09
CA TYR A 6 43.53 -20.50 12.98
C TYR A 6 42.36 -20.88 12.07
N HIS A 7 42.13 -22.17 11.78
CA HIS A 7 40.97 -22.61 10.99
C HIS A 7 39.65 -22.37 11.69
N ARG A 8 39.60 -22.66 13.00
CA ARG A 8 38.40 -22.38 13.80
C ARG A 8 38.10 -20.88 13.89
N LYS A 9 39.12 -20.07 14.16
CA LYS A 9 38.99 -18.62 14.24
C LYS A 9 38.50 -18.04 12.92
N LYS A 10 39.11 -18.46 11.80
CA LYS A 10 38.71 -17.98 10.46
C LYS A 10 37.22 -18.25 10.17
N PHE A 11 36.73 -19.43 10.50
CA PHE A 11 35.32 -19.80 10.29
C PHE A 11 34.37 -18.86 11.08
N TYR A 12 34.67 -18.57 12.35
CA TYR A 12 33.82 -17.71 13.16
C TYR A 12 33.94 -16.23 12.78
N ASP A 13 35.12 -15.78 12.37
CA ASP A 13 35.33 -14.41 11.85
C ASP A 13 34.52 -14.22 10.53
N GLU A 14 34.54 -15.21 9.64
CA GLU A 14 33.73 -15.22 8.40
C GLU A 14 32.22 -15.25 8.71
N LEU A 15 31.79 -16.05 9.68
CA LEU A 15 30.42 -16.09 10.14
C LEU A 15 29.92 -14.71 10.61
N GLU A 16 30.68 -14.05 11.50
CA GLU A 16 30.31 -12.72 11.99
C GLU A 16 30.26 -11.67 10.87
N ALA A 17 31.25 -11.69 9.97
CA ALA A 17 31.31 -10.77 8.85
C ALA A 17 30.11 -10.95 7.88
N ASN A 18 29.76 -12.22 7.58
CA ASN A 18 28.64 -12.53 6.70
C ASN A 18 27.30 -12.17 7.34
N ILE A 19 27.09 -12.45 8.62
CA ILE A 19 25.87 -12.02 9.36
C ILE A 19 25.73 -10.49 9.35
N ALA A 20 26.84 -9.75 9.49
CA ALA A 20 26.80 -8.30 9.46
C ALA A 20 26.46 -7.73 8.08
N ALA A 21 26.87 -8.42 7.00
CA ALA A 21 26.67 -8.00 5.62
C ALA A 21 25.28 -8.37 5.05
N LEU A 22 24.64 -9.41 5.58
CA LEU A 22 23.34 -9.88 5.08
C LEU A 22 22.18 -9.04 5.64
N GLU A 23 21.28 -8.63 4.75
CA GLU A 23 20.00 -8.04 5.10
C GLU A 23 19.05 -9.11 5.70
N GLU A 24 18.91 -10.23 5.00
CA GLU A 24 18.14 -11.40 5.45
C GLU A 24 19.05 -12.41 6.14
N LYS A 25 19.24 -12.25 7.44
CA LYS A 25 20.22 -13.01 8.26
C LYS A 25 19.96 -14.50 8.34
N TYR A 26 18.75 -14.96 8.04
CA TYR A 26 18.40 -16.38 7.99
C TYR A 26 18.98 -17.08 6.74
N LEU A 27 19.57 -16.36 5.78
CA LEU A 27 20.26 -16.92 4.62
C LEU A 27 21.76 -17.13 4.85
N ILE A 28 22.21 -17.12 6.10
CA ILE A 28 23.63 -17.18 6.45
C ILE A 28 24.35 -18.43 5.90
N THR A 29 23.67 -19.58 5.86
CA THR A 29 24.27 -20.81 5.38
C THR A 29 24.57 -20.82 3.87
N GLU A 30 23.92 -19.98 3.09
CA GLU A 30 24.24 -19.82 1.65
C GLU A 30 25.62 -19.16 1.44
N THR A 31 26.10 -18.43 2.44
CA THR A 31 27.38 -17.69 2.37
C THR A 31 28.53 -18.36 3.10
N LEU A 32 28.24 -19.44 3.86
CA LEU A 32 29.23 -20.16 4.66
C LEU A 32 29.66 -21.48 4.00
N VAL A 33 30.95 -21.77 4.11
CA VAL A 33 31.48 -23.08 3.73
C VAL A 33 31.44 -24.02 4.94
N ARG A 34 30.92 -25.24 4.75
CA ARG A 34 30.86 -26.24 5.81
C ARG A 34 32.26 -26.56 6.34
N PRO A 35 32.54 -26.35 7.64
CA PRO A 35 33.86 -26.52 8.21
C PRO A 35 34.26 -28.00 8.34
N ALA A 36 35.57 -28.26 8.40
CA ALA A 36 36.09 -29.63 8.54
C ALA A 36 36.16 -30.11 9.99
N PHE A 37 36.07 -29.24 11.00
CA PHE A 37 36.14 -29.60 12.41
C PHE A 37 34.74 -29.91 12.99
N TYR A 38 34.71 -30.86 13.91
CA TYR A 38 33.47 -31.50 14.38
C TYR A 38 32.44 -30.52 14.97
N GLU A 39 32.86 -29.63 15.87
CA GLU A 39 31.97 -28.66 16.52
C GLU A 39 31.40 -27.66 15.51
N GLY A 40 32.24 -27.28 14.53
CA GLY A 40 31.80 -26.41 13.45
C GLY A 40 30.78 -27.09 12.52
N GLN A 41 30.91 -28.40 12.28
CA GLN A 41 29.90 -29.16 11.51
C GLN A 41 28.56 -29.19 12.24
N ILE A 42 28.55 -29.49 13.55
CA ILE A 42 27.33 -29.47 14.36
C ILE A 42 26.67 -28.11 14.30
N PHE A 43 27.46 -27.05 14.47
CA PHE A 43 26.95 -25.67 14.38
C PHE A 43 26.36 -25.38 13.00
N TYR A 44 27.14 -25.65 11.94
CA TYR A 44 26.69 -25.44 10.56
C TYR A 44 25.40 -26.21 10.24
N ASP A 45 25.33 -27.49 10.57
CA ASP A 45 24.17 -28.34 10.31
C ASP A 45 22.95 -27.84 11.10
N SER A 46 23.12 -27.40 12.37
CA SER A 46 22.05 -26.84 13.18
C SER A 46 21.52 -25.50 12.63
N VAL A 47 22.43 -24.61 12.21
CA VAL A 47 22.07 -23.34 11.62
C VAL A 47 21.39 -23.56 10.26
N SER A 48 21.88 -24.52 9.47
CA SER A 48 21.28 -24.90 8.17
C SER A 48 19.84 -25.38 8.31
N ASP A 49 19.55 -26.19 9.34
CA ASP A 49 18.19 -26.64 9.63
C ASP A 49 17.27 -25.47 10.04
N ILE A 50 17.79 -24.52 10.82
CA ILE A 50 17.05 -23.29 11.20
C ILE A 50 16.78 -22.44 9.97
N ASP A 51 17.80 -22.18 9.13
CA ASP A 51 17.69 -21.40 7.91
C ASP A 51 16.63 -21.99 6.97
N ARG A 52 16.69 -23.30 6.76
CA ARG A 52 15.72 -24.00 5.94
C ARG A 52 14.29 -23.83 6.46
N SER A 53 14.09 -24.01 7.77
CA SER A 53 12.78 -23.83 8.40
C SER A 53 12.29 -22.40 8.28
N MET A 54 13.17 -21.39 8.48
CA MET A 54 12.84 -19.99 8.33
C MET A 54 12.48 -19.63 6.89
N THR A 55 13.30 -20.08 5.92
CA THR A 55 13.07 -19.87 4.50
C THR A 55 11.70 -20.44 4.05
N GLU A 56 11.37 -21.65 4.50
CA GLU A 56 10.07 -22.28 4.21
C GLU A 56 8.92 -21.49 4.84
N ASN A 57 9.06 -20.98 6.06
CA ASN A 57 8.05 -20.18 6.74
C ASN A 57 7.85 -18.82 6.06
N VAL A 58 8.95 -18.11 5.73
CA VAL A 58 8.89 -16.83 5.02
C VAL A 58 8.23 -17.00 3.66
N LYS A 59 8.60 -18.04 2.90
CA LYS A 59 7.97 -18.35 1.61
C LYS A 59 6.47 -18.61 1.75
N ARG A 60 6.07 -19.39 2.75
CA ARG A 60 4.64 -19.69 3.02
C ARG A 60 3.88 -18.43 3.39
N TYR A 61 4.49 -17.57 4.21
CA TYR A 61 3.87 -16.29 4.60
C TYR A 61 3.69 -15.36 3.41
N ARG A 62 4.73 -15.20 2.57
CA ARG A 62 4.65 -14.41 1.33
C ARG A 62 3.55 -14.93 0.38
N GLN A 63 3.47 -16.24 0.18
CA GLN A 63 2.41 -16.84 -0.65
C GLN A 63 1.01 -16.60 -0.07
N GLY A 64 0.84 -16.73 1.25
CA GLY A 64 -0.43 -16.44 1.91
C GLY A 64 -0.86 -14.98 1.77
N MET A 65 0.07 -14.05 1.87
CA MET A 65 -0.19 -12.62 1.65
C MET A 65 -0.60 -12.32 0.20
N GLU A 66 0.05 -12.97 -0.78
CA GLU A 66 -0.28 -12.79 -2.19
C GLU A 66 -1.69 -13.33 -2.51
N GLN A 67 -2.03 -14.51 -2.01
CA GLN A 67 -3.38 -15.07 -2.11
C GLN A 67 -4.44 -14.19 -1.42
N PHE A 68 -4.12 -13.64 -0.26
CA PHE A 68 -5.02 -12.72 0.43
C PHE A 68 -5.26 -11.45 -0.37
N LYS A 69 -4.22 -10.88 -0.99
CA LYS A 69 -4.33 -9.71 -1.88
C LYS A 69 -5.26 -9.99 -3.06
N GLU A 70 -5.02 -11.10 -3.77
CA GLU A 70 -5.87 -11.52 -4.91
C GLU A 70 -7.33 -11.72 -4.48
N TYR A 71 -7.55 -12.33 -3.33
CA TYR A 71 -8.89 -12.53 -2.78
C TYR A 71 -9.59 -11.19 -2.49
N VAL A 72 -8.90 -10.23 -1.85
CA VAL A 72 -9.48 -8.91 -1.56
C VAL A 72 -9.77 -8.14 -2.83
N GLU A 73 -8.89 -8.18 -3.83
CA GLU A 73 -9.12 -7.52 -5.12
C GLU A 73 -10.36 -8.09 -5.84
N MET A 74 -10.51 -9.41 -5.87
CA MET A 74 -11.69 -10.08 -6.41
C MET A 74 -12.96 -9.67 -5.66
N TRP A 75 -12.92 -9.69 -4.33
CA TRP A 75 -14.04 -9.30 -3.48
C TRP A 75 -14.46 -7.84 -3.70
N ILE A 76 -13.51 -6.93 -3.87
CA ILE A 76 -13.78 -5.53 -4.21
C ILE A 76 -14.50 -5.42 -5.55
N HIS A 77 -14.09 -6.18 -6.55
CA HIS A 77 -14.78 -6.22 -7.83
C HIS A 77 -16.23 -6.68 -7.70
N GLU A 78 -16.48 -7.72 -6.94
CA GLU A 78 -17.82 -8.24 -6.71
C GLU A 78 -18.72 -7.25 -5.95
N ILE A 79 -18.19 -6.49 -4.99
CA ILE A 79 -18.96 -5.46 -4.25
C ILE A 79 -19.26 -4.23 -5.11
N LYS A 80 -18.37 -3.86 -6.02
CA LYS A 80 -18.62 -2.72 -6.93
C LYS A 80 -19.84 -2.91 -7.83
N LEU A 81 -20.15 -4.15 -8.20
CA LEU A 81 -21.32 -4.46 -9.05
C LEU A 81 -22.67 -4.11 -8.37
N PRO A 82 -22.99 -4.60 -7.16
CA PRO A 82 -24.22 -4.21 -6.48
C PRO A 82 -24.28 -2.72 -6.14
N ILE A 83 -23.14 -2.08 -5.84
CA ILE A 83 -23.10 -0.63 -5.61
C ILE A 83 -23.45 0.14 -6.89
N ALA A 84 -22.90 -0.26 -8.04
CA ALA A 84 -23.27 0.34 -9.32
C ALA A 84 -24.76 0.14 -9.64
N SER A 85 -25.30 -1.04 -9.33
CA SER A 85 -26.73 -1.33 -9.46
C SER A 85 -27.58 -0.43 -8.56
N LEU A 86 -27.21 -0.24 -7.29
CA LEU A 86 -27.90 0.67 -6.36
C LEU A 86 -27.84 2.11 -6.85
N THR A 87 -26.70 2.55 -7.34
CA THR A 87 -26.54 3.90 -7.91
C THR A 87 -27.47 4.12 -9.09
N LEU A 88 -27.54 3.12 -10.00
CA LEU A 88 -28.41 3.18 -11.17
C LEU A 88 -29.89 3.14 -10.78
N MET A 89 -30.26 2.29 -9.82
CA MET A 89 -31.64 2.23 -9.30
C MET A 89 -32.07 3.57 -8.71
N LEU A 90 -31.19 4.19 -7.91
CA LEU A 90 -31.47 5.48 -7.32
C LEU A 90 -31.61 6.55 -8.40
N HIS A 91 -30.69 6.61 -9.36
CA HIS A 91 -30.73 7.55 -10.47
C HIS A 91 -32.02 7.43 -11.30
N ASN A 92 -32.43 6.21 -11.63
CA ASN A 92 -33.63 5.95 -12.43
C ASN A 92 -34.96 6.24 -11.69
N ASN A 93 -34.94 6.40 -10.38
CA ASN A 93 -36.09 6.67 -9.55
C ASN A 93 -36.01 8.05 -8.81
N MET A 94 -35.09 8.92 -9.19
CA MET A 94 -34.92 10.24 -8.54
C MET A 94 -36.22 11.06 -8.54
N ASP A 95 -37.00 11.00 -9.64
CA ASP A 95 -38.28 11.72 -9.73
C ASP A 95 -39.39 11.13 -8.85
N LYS A 96 -39.22 9.91 -8.36
CA LYS A 96 -40.20 9.18 -7.51
C LYS A 96 -39.81 9.15 -6.03
N CYS A 97 -38.59 9.53 -5.70
CA CYS A 97 -38.08 9.56 -4.34
C CYS A 97 -38.11 10.97 -3.80
N ASP A 98 -38.29 11.08 -2.46
CA ASP A 98 -38.01 12.32 -1.77
C ASP A 98 -36.56 12.74 -1.98
N LYS A 99 -36.33 14.01 -2.31
CA LYS A 99 -35.01 14.56 -2.61
C LYS A 99 -34.02 14.33 -1.46
N GLU A 100 -34.46 14.57 -0.23
CA GLU A 100 -33.64 14.38 0.94
C GLU A 100 -33.21 12.92 1.11
N PHE A 101 -34.10 11.96 0.85
CA PHE A 101 -33.79 10.54 0.87
C PHE A 101 -32.77 10.17 -0.21
N ALA A 102 -32.95 10.68 -1.46
CA ALA A 102 -32.04 10.43 -2.56
C ALA A 102 -30.62 10.97 -2.26
N ASP A 103 -30.50 12.17 -1.73
CA ASP A 103 -29.23 12.78 -1.34
C ASP A 103 -28.52 12.03 -0.22
N ARG A 104 -29.28 11.57 0.79
CA ARG A 104 -28.74 10.71 1.86
C ARG A 104 -28.22 9.36 1.33
N MET A 105 -28.96 8.73 0.43
CA MET A 105 -28.53 7.46 -0.19
C MET A 105 -27.29 7.64 -1.04
N ASN A 106 -27.21 8.66 -1.88
CA ASN A 106 -26.03 9.00 -2.67
C ASN A 106 -24.81 9.22 -1.77
N THR A 107 -24.99 9.91 -0.66
CA THR A 107 -23.92 10.14 0.32
C THR A 107 -23.41 8.82 0.91
N GLN A 108 -24.29 7.88 1.26
CA GLN A 108 -23.87 6.58 1.78
C GLN A 108 -23.15 5.74 0.71
N ILE A 109 -23.66 5.72 -0.54
CA ILE A 109 -23.03 5.02 -1.66
C ILE A 109 -21.62 5.57 -1.91
N ARG A 110 -21.44 6.90 -1.91
CA ARG A 110 -20.11 7.54 -2.02
C ARG A 110 -19.16 7.12 -0.89
N ARG A 111 -19.66 7.06 0.35
CA ARG A 111 -18.85 6.59 1.50
C ARG A 111 -18.40 5.14 1.35
N ILE A 112 -19.29 4.25 0.92
CA ILE A 112 -18.95 2.84 0.70
C ILE A 112 -17.88 2.72 -0.39
N ASN A 113 -18.04 3.43 -1.52
CA ASN A 113 -17.02 3.44 -2.58
C ASN A 113 -15.66 3.93 -2.08
N ASN A 114 -15.64 4.98 -1.24
CA ASN A 114 -14.40 5.49 -0.66
C ASN A 114 -13.73 4.46 0.27
N TYR A 115 -14.48 3.73 1.09
CA TYR A 115 -13.93 2.66 1.93
C TYR A 115 -13.37 1.51 1.11
N ILE A 116 -14.04 1.11 0.04
CA ILE A 116 -13.56 0.07 -0.88
C ILE A 116 -12.24 0.49 -1.53
N GLU A 117 -12.13 1.74 -2.00
CA GLU A 117 -10.88 2.26 -2.54
C GLU A 117 -9.76 2.27 -1.49
N GLN A 118 -10.06 2.68 -0.25
CA GLN A 118 -9.07 2.66 0.84
C GLN A 118 -8.55 1.24 1.12
N ILE A 119 -9.43 0.25 1.18
CA ILE A 119 -9.04 -1.15 1.39
C ILE A 119 -8.16 -1.64 0.22
N LEU A 120 -8.54 -1.35 -1.02
CA LEU A 120 -7.78 -1.73 -2.20
C LEU A 120 -6.34 -1.16 -2.16
N TYR A 121 -6.21 0.12 -1.85
CA TYR A 121 -4.90 0.76 -1.76
C TYR A 121 -4.10 0.27 -0.56
N TYR A 122 -4.74 -0.03 0.58
CA TYR A 122 -4.07 -0.61 1.73
C TYR A 122 -3.46 -1.98 1.39
N VAL A 123 -4.23 -2.87 0.78
CA VAL A 123 -3.76 -4.21 0.36
C VAL A 123 -2.63 -4.11 -0.66
N ARG A 124 -2.68 -3.14 -1.57
CA ARG A 124 -1.61 -2.89 -2.56
C ARG A 124 -0.37 -2.27 -1.94
N SER A 125 -0.52 -1.46 -0.89
CA SER A 125 0.61 -0.74 -0.27
C SER A 125 1.62 -1.66 0.40
N GLU A 126 1.22 -2.84 0.86
CA GLU A 126 2.14 -3.82 1.45
C GLU A 126 3.16 -4.39 0.45
N ASN A 127 2.89 -4.28 -0.86
CA ASN A 127 3.78 -4.67 -1.94
C ASN A 127 3.99 -3.51 -2.94
N ALA A 128 4.01 -2.28 -2.44
CA ALA A 128 4.07 -1.06 -3.27
C ALA A 128 5.22 -1.09 -4.29
N GLU A 129 6.38 -1.66 -3.93
CA GLU A 129 7.54 -1.77 -4.82
C GLU A 129 7.25 -2.54 -6.11
N LYS A 130 6.32 -3.49 -6.09
CA LYS A 130 5.94 -4.30 -7.27
C LYS A 130 4.74 -3.73 -8.04
N ASP A 131 3.88 -2.96 -7.38
CA ASP A 131 2.63 -2.44 -7.95
C ASP A 131 2.76 -1.02 -8.50
N TYR A 132 3.86 -0.32 -8.19
CA TYR A 132 4.09 1.04 -8.68
C TYR A 132 4.48 1.04 -10.16
N ILE A 133 3.64 1.64 -11.00
CA ILE A 133 3.90 1.83 -12.42
C ILE A 133 4.31 3.29 -12.64
N ILE A 134 5.60 3.56 -12.54
CA ILE A 134 6.16 4.90 -12.70
C ILE A 134 6.17 5.27 -14.18
N ASN A 135 5.44 6.33 -14.54
CA ASN A 135 5.39 6.89 -15.88
C ASN A 135 5.37 8.43 -15.81
N ASP A 136 5.59 9.05 -16.98
CA ASP A 136 5.38 10.49 -17.14
C ASP A 136 3.89 10.82 -16.94
N ALA A 137 3.59 11.62 -15.93
CA ALA A 137 2.24 12.05 -15.60
C ALA A 137 2.13 13.58 -15.54
N ARG A 138 1.07 14.15 -16.11
CA ARG A 138 0.78 15.58 -15.98
C ARG A 138 0.16 15.86 -14.62
N LEU A 139 0.84 16.65 -13.81
CA LEU A 139 0.38 17.01 -12.47
C LEU A 139 -0.96 17.74 -12.50
N SER A 140 -1.18 18.65 -13.47
CA SER A 140 -2.45 19.36 -13.65
C SER A 140 -3.63 18.42 -13.88
N LYS A 141 -3.45 17.32 -14.63
CA LYS A 141 -4.49 16.32 -14.86
C LYS A 141 -4.84 15.55 -13.58
N ILE A 142 -3.81 15.13 -12.84
CA ILE A 142 -3.97 14.44 -11.55
C ILE A 142 -4.77 15.30 -10.58
N ILE A 143 -4.35 16.57 -10.40
CA ILE A 143 -5.03 17.52 -9.50
C ILE A 143 -6.45 17.80 -9.96
N SER A 144 -6.69 17.97 -11.26
CA SER A 144 -8.04 18.19 -11.81
C SER A 144 -8.97 17.01 -11.53
N ASN A 145 -8.48 15.76 -11.65
CA ASN A 145 -9.26 14.58 -11.33
C ASN A 145 -9.65 14.54 -9.84
N VAL A 146 -8.71 14.89 -8.96
CA VAL A 146 -8.96 14.96 -7.51
C VAL A 146 -9.98 16.07 -7.19
N ALA A 147 -9.85 17.24 -7.79
CA ALA A 147 -10.78 18.35 -7.60
C ALA A 147 -12.20 18.00 -8.05
N LEU A 148 -12.33 17.36 -9.23
CA LEU A 148 -13.61 16.90 -9.76
C LEU A 148 -14.26 15.84 -8.87
N LYS A 149 -13.48 14.89 -8.35
CA LYS A 149 -13.97 13.83 -7.46
C LYS A 149 -14.52 14.37 -6.15
N ASN A 150 -13.96 15.46 -5.64
CA ASN A 150 -14.34 16.08 -4.37
C ASN A 150 -15.22 17.34 -4.54
N LYS A 151 -15.66 17.64 -5.77
CA LYS A 151 -16.36 18.89 -6.08
C LYS A 151 -17.56 19.17 -5.18
N ASP A 152 -18.43 18.18 -5.03
CA ASP A 152 -19.65 18.33 -4.23
C ASP A 152 -19.34 18.58 -2.75
N ASP A 153 -18.41 17.79 -2.19
CA ASP A 153 -17.99 17.91 -0.79
C ASP A 153 -17.28 19.25 -0.52
N LEU A 154 -16.50 19.76 -1.48
CA LEU A 154 -15.86 21.07 -1.40
C LEU A 154 -16.91 22.20 -1.40
N LEU A 155 -17.90 22.12 -2.29
CA LEU A 155 -18.99 23.10 -2.39
C LEU A 155 -19.91 23.07 -1.16
N GLU A 156 -20.30 21.87 -0.69
CA GLU A 156 -21.14 21.71 0.52
C GLU A 156 -20.46 22.28 1.78
N ASN A 157 -19.15 22.30 1.81
CA ASN A 157 -18.36 22.81 2.93
C ASN A 157 -17.79 24.21 2.72
N ASP A 158 -18.16 24.95 1.67
CA ASP A 158 -17.64 26.28 1.35
C ASP A 158 -16.10 26.32 1.35
N ILE A 159 -15.47 25.36 0.68
CA ILE A 159 -14.01 25.28 0.57
C ILE A 159 -13.60 25.64 -0.86
N THR A 160 -12.77 26.67 -0.98
CA THR A 160 -12.16 27.05 -2.25
C THR A 160 -10.94 26.17 -2.53
N PHE A 161 -10.90 25.55 -3.72
CA PHE A 161 -9.77 24.76 -4.17
C PHE A 161 -8.97 25.54 -5.20
N GLU A 162 -7.75 25.98 -4.81
CA GLU A 162 -6.87 26.79 -5.65
C GLU A 162 -5.72 25.93 -6.18
N VAL A 163 -5.40 26.06 -7.45
CA VAL A 163 -4.29 25.34 -8.08
C VAL A 163 -3.35 26.34 -8.75
N SER A 164 -2.08 26.30 -8.37
CA SER A 164 -1.04 27.11 -8.98
C SER A 164 0.16 26.26 -9.36
N ASN A 165 0.88 26.63 -10.44
CA ASN A 165 2.12 25.97 -10.87
C ASN A 165 2.02 24.47 -11.16
N ALA A 166 0.85 23.95 -11.51
CA ALA A 166 0.62 22.52 -11.74
C ALA A 166 0.96 22.04 -13.17
N ASP A 167 1.33 22.92 -14.07
CA ASP A 167 1.66 22.54 -15.47
C ASP A 167 3.09 21.97 -15.55
N ARG A 168 3.26 20.80 -14.96
CA ARG A 168 4.52 20.04 -14.94
C ARG A 168 4.27 18.57 -15.23
N ILE A 169 5.27 17.94 -15.85
CA ILE A 169 5.33 16.48 -15.96
C ILE A 169 6.17 15.96 -14.80
N VAL A 170 5.68 14.95 -14.12
CA VAL A 170 6.34 14.27 -12.99
C VAL A 170 6.42 12.77 -13.27
N LEU A 171 7.51 12.15 -12.85
CA LEU A 171 7.66 10.69 -12.87
C LEU A 171 6.98 10.09 -11.65
N THR A 172 5.81 9.49 -11.85
CA THR A 172 5.02 8.91 -10.75
C THR A 172 4.01 7.90 -11.28
N ASP A 173 3.42 7.12 -10.38
CA ASP A 173 2.16 6.43 -10.66
C ASP A 173 1.00 7.40 -10.46
N ALA A 174 0.32 7.75 -11.56
CA ALA A 174 -0.77 8.73 -11.53
C ALA A 174 -1.93 8.29 -10.62
N LYS A 175 -2.26 6.99 -10.58
CA LYS A 175 -3.37 6.46 -9.76
C LYS A 175 -3.04 6.55 -8.27
N TRP A 176 -1.81 6.19 -7.90
CA TRP A 176 -1.35 6.31 -6.52
C TRP A 176 -1.30 7.77 -6.07
N MET A 177 -0.81 8.67 -6.93
CA MET A 177 -0.78 10.09 -6.64
C MET A 177 -2.19 10.67 -6.46
N GLU A 178 -3.13 10.32 -7.37
CA GLU A 178 -4.54 10.72 -7.26
C GLU A 178 -5.15 10.22 -5.93
N PHE A 179 -4.89 8.97 -5.56
CA PHE A 179 -5.37 8.42 -4.30
C PHE A 179 -4.83 9.18 -3.09
N MET A 180 -3.51 9.40 -3.01
CA MET A 180 -2.87 10.11 -1.89
C MET A 180 -3.41 11.54 -1.78
N LEU A 181 -3.48 12.27 -2.89
CA LEU A 181 -4.03 13.63 -2.91
C LEU A 181 -5.50 13.65 -2.50
N ASN A 182 -6.29 12.68 -2.99
CA ASN A 182 -7.69 12.54 -2.60
C ASN A 182 -7.85 12.32 -1.08
N GLN A 183 -6.99 11.52 -0.45
CA GLN A 183 -7.00 11.33 1.00
C GLN A 183 -6.66 12.63 1.76
N ILE A 184 -5.71 13.41 1.26
CA ILE A 184 -5.34 14.71 1.86
C ILE A 184 -6.51 15.68 1.76
N VAL A 185 -7.15 15.79 0.59
CA VAL A 185 -8.31 16.66 0.37
C VAL A 185 -9.47 16.25 1.27
N ASN A 186 -9.81 14.95 1.33
CA ASN A 186 -10.86 14.43 2.20
C ASN A 186 -10.58 14.71 3.68
N ASN A 187 -9.33 14.57 4.12
CA ASN A 187 -8.94 14.91 5.48
C ASN A 187 -9.08 16.43 5.73
N SER A 188 -8.69 17.27 4.77
CA SER A 188 -8.82 18.72 4.88
C SER A 188 -10.29 19.16 5.00
N ILE A 189 -11.19 18.53 4.23
CA ILE A 189 -12.64 18.76 4.32
C ILE A 189 -13.16 18.32 5.69
N LYS A 190 -12.80 17.10 6.13
CA LYS A 190 -13.28 16.51 7.39
C LYS A 190 -12.86 17.32 8.62
N TYR A 191 -11.63 17.83 8.61
CA TYR A 191 -11.05 18.56 9.74
C TYR A 191 -11.06 20.07 9.55
N LYS A 192 -11.91 20.57 8.65
CA LYS A 192 -12.12 22.01 8.46
C LYS A 192 -12.44 22.69 9.79
N ASP A 193 -11.77 23.81 10.06
CA ASP A 193 -12.09 24.67 11.19
C ASP A 193 -13.40 25.39 10.94
N LYS A 194 -14.45 24.96 11.63
CA LYS A 194 -15.81 25.53 11.50
C LYS A 194 -15.94 26.95 12.02
N THR A 195 -14.92 27.48 12.67
CA THR A 195 -14.93 28.87 13.20
C THR A 195 -14.44 29.89 12.18
N LYS A 196 -13.80 29.44 11.09
CA LYS A 196 -13.30 30.31 10.02
C LYS A 196 -14.34 30.52 8.94
N ALA A 197 -14.55 31.78 8.58
CA ALA A 197 -15.52 32.18 7.54
C ALA A 197 -15.09 31.71 6.14
N GLU A 198 -13.79 31.71 5.85
CA GLU A 198 -13.23 31.24 4.57
C GLU A 198 -12.27 30.09 4.80
N SER A 199 -12.38 29.07 3.97
CA SER A 199 -11.49 27.91 3.97
C SER A 199 -11.01 27.64 2.54
N TYR A 200 -9.71 27.38 2.39
CA TYR A 200 -9.14 27.09 1.09
C TYR A 200 -8.12 25.96 1.18
N ILE A 201 -7.98 25.21 0.10
CA ILE A 201 -6.93 24.22 -0.15
C ILE A 201 -6.11 24.75 -1.32
N LYS A 202 -4.79 24.87 -1.12
CA LYS A 202 -3.87 25.42 -2.12
C LYS A 202 -2.73 24.47 -2.38
#